data_9cf1f2de495309b53c18576848568d47
#
_entry.id   9cf1f2de495309b53c18576848568d47
#
_cell.length_a   1.000
_cell.length_b   1.000
_cell.length_c   1.000
_cell.angle_alpha   90.00
_cell.angle_beta   90.00
_cell.angle_gamma   90.00
#
_symmetry.space_group_name_H-M   'P 1'
#
loop_
_entity.id
_entity.type
_entity.pdbx_description
1 polymer ?
#
loop_
_entity_poly.entity_id
_entity_poly.type
_entity_poly.pdbx_seq_one_letter_code
_entity_poly.pdbx_strand_id
1 'polypeptide(L)'
;MLVAFGRGMQTGTTTTPAAGVVPKSIDIPSIDVEAPLMKLDLQKNGEVELPPYEKPKMAGWYTGSAVPGEKGASVIIGHVDTKTAPAVFYKLRQLRKGETVKVERSDGKVVEFKVDSIEQVHKDSFPAQRVYVEDGLKLVTCGGKFDYAKGEYLDNVIVYASQV
;
A
#
# COMPACT_ATOMS: atom_id res chain seq x y z
N MET A 1 -0.26 -11.63 6.06
CA MET A 1 0.43 -10.67 6.93
C MET A 1 1.52 -9.94 6.15
N LEU A 2 1.69 -8.68 6.38
CA LEU A 2 2.68 -7.91 5.66
C LEU A 2 4.08 -8.12 6.23
N VAL A 3 5.09 -7.93 5.40
CA VAL A 3 6.47 -8.20 5.74
C VAL A 3 7.03 -7.07 6.60
N ALA A 4 7.91 -7.40 7.53
CA ALA A 4 8.64 -6.43 8.33
C ALA A 4 9.45 -5.50 7.43
N PHE A 5 9.50 -4.25 7.83
CA PHE A 5 10.28 -3.23 7.14
C PHE A 5 11.66 -3.16 7.80
N GLY A 6 12.71 -3.44 7.04
CA GLY A 6 14.07 -3.40 7.54
C GLY A 6 14.46 -2.00 8.05
N ARG A 7 15.23 -1.94 9.12
CA ARG A 7 15.63 -0.67 9.71
C ARG A 7 16.37 0.26 8.77
N GLY A 8 17.16 -0.29 7.88
CA GLY A 8 17.90 0.50 6.90
C GLY A 8 17.06 1.00 5.74
N MET A 9 15.80 0.63 5.70
CA MET A 9 14.91 0.97 4.59
C MET A 9 14.18 2.29 4.80
N GLN A 10 14.78 3.20 5.51
CA GLN A 10 14.23 4.54 5.66
C GLN A 10 14.15 5.22 4.30
N THR A 11 13.09 5.98 4.11
CA THR A 11 12.86 6.66 2.85
C THR A 11 13.51 8.04 2.84
N GLY A 12 14.80 8.08 3.13
CA GLY A 12 15.54 9.33 3.25
C GLY A 12 15.61 10.17 1.99
N THR A 13 15.30 9.57 0.84
CA THR A 13 15.25 10.28 -0.44
C THR A 13 13.88 10.89 -0.70
N THR A 14 12.93 10.71 0.19
CA THR A 14 11.57 11.22 0.04
C THR A 14 11.57 12.74 0.09
N THR A 15 10.92 13.35 -0.90
CA THR A 15 10.70 14.80 -0.88
C THR A 15 9.74 15.16 0.23
N THR A 16 9.97 16.29 0.89
CA THR A 16 9.05 16.77 1.91
C THR A 16 7.97 17.62 1.24
N PRO A 17 6.70 17.23 1.32
CA PRO A 17 5.61 18.05 0.79
C PRO A 17 5.34 19.24 1.69
N ALA A 18 4.38 20.08 1.31
CA ALA A 18 3.89 21.11 2.20
C ALA A 18 3.48 20.51 3.54
N ALA A 19 3.82 21.18 4.64
CA ALA A 19 3.58 20.66 5.97
C ALA A 19 2.10 20.29 6.16
N GLY A 20 1.86 19.12 6.73
CA GLY A 20 0.52 18.65 7.05
C GLY A 20 -0.27 18.03 5.90
N VAL A 21 0.28 18.00 4.69
CA VAL A 21 -0.41 17.35 3.57
C VAL A 21 -0.30 15.83 3.71
N VAL A 22 -1.45 15.16 3.64
CA VAL A 22 -1.53 13.70 3.71
C VAL A 22 -2.53 13.20 2.68
N PRO A 23 -2.42 11.95 2.22
CA PRO A 23 -3.47 11.36 1.39
C PRO A 23 -4.68 11.03 2.27
N LYS A 24 -5.88 11.27 1.75
CA LYS A 24 -7.14 11.08 2.48
C LYS A 24 -7.93 9.88 2.01
N SER A 25 -7.89 9.59 0.71
CA SER A 25 -8.67 8.50 0.14
C SER A 25 -8.03 7.95 -1.11
N ILE A 26 -8.37 6.71 -1.44
CA ILE A 26 -7.93 6.03 -2.65
C ILE A 26 -9.13 5.54 -3.42
N ASP A 27 -9.08 5.71 -4.75
CA ASP A 27 -10.13 5.28 -5.66
C ASP A 27 -9.51 4.44 -6.77
N ILE A 28 -9.98 3.20 -6.91
CA ILE A 28 -9.54 2.28 -7.96
C ILE A 28 -10.80 1.72 -8.64
N PRO A 29 -11.33 2.45 -9.64
CA PRO A 29 -12.64 2.11 -10.20
C PRO A 29 -12.78 0.69 -10.76
N SER A 30 -11.72 0.17 -11.38
CA SER A 30 -11.80 -1.14 -12.04
C SER A 30 -12.00 -2.31 -11.07
N ILE A 31 -11.76 -2.10 -9.78
CA ILE A 31 -11.98 -3.13 -8.75
C ILE A 31 -12.92 -2.62 -7.64
N ASP A 32 -13.68 -1.58 -7.92
CA ASP A 32 -14.69 -1.01 -7.00
C ASP A 32 -14.11 -0.62 -5.63
N VAL A 33 -12.92 -0.06 -5.61
CA VAL A 33 -12.32 0.46 -4.38
C VAL A 33 -12.53 1.95 -4.30
N GLU A 34 -13.13 2.38 -3.20
CA GLU A 34 -13.29 3.78 -2.81
C GLU A 34 -13.16 3.78 -1.30
N ALA A 35 -11.97 4.12 -0.80
CA ALA A 35 -11.65 3.87 0.59
C ALA A 35 -10.95 5.05 1.25
N PRO A 36 -11.27 5.33 2.52
CA PRO A 36 -10.50 6.28 3.29
C PRO A 36 -9.12 5.72 3.62
N LEU A 37 -8.18 6.62 3.80
CA LEU A 37 -6.81 6.28 4.17
C LEU A 37 -6.51 6.76 5.57
N MET A 38 -5.87 5.92 6.36
CA MET A 38 -5.34 6.27 7.66
C MET A 38 -3.83 6.34 7.59
N LYS A 39 -3.19 6.91 8.60
CA LYS A 39 -1.74 6.94 8.71
C LYS A 39 -1.25 5.65 9.36
N LEU A 40 -0.16 5.11 8.82
CA LEU A 40 0.51 3.95 9.38
C LEU A 40 1.95 4.33 9.69
N ASP A 41 2.36 4.14 10.94
CA ASP A 41 3.73 4.44 11.38
C ASP A 41 4.54 3.16 11.51
N LEU A 42 5.82 3.29 11.82
CA LEU A 42 6.65 2.14 12.16
C LEU A 42 6.39 1.73 13.61
N GLN A 43 6.31 0.43 13.83
CA GLN A 43 6.31 -0.15 15.16
C GLN A 43 7.73 -0.16 15.72
N LYS A 44 7.86 -0.40 17.02
CA LYS A 44 9.18 -0.46 17.67
C LYS A 44 10.10 -1.53 17.08
N ASN A 45 9.49 -2.61 16.55
CA ASN A 45 10.25 -3.71 15.94
C ASN A 45 10.67 -3.44 14.49
N GLY A 46 10.37 -2.27 13.94
CA GLY A 46 10.71 -1.90 12.58
C GLY A 46 9.71 -2.31 11.53
N GLU A 47 8.60 -2.92 11.91
CA GLU A 47 7.53 -3.26 10.98
C GLU A 47 6.60 -2.08 10.78
N VAL A 48 6.07 -1.91 9.57
CA VAL A 48 5.03 -0.92 9.30
C VAL A 48 3.74 -1.39 9.97
N GLU A 49 3.04 -0.46 10.64
CA GLU A 49 1.73 -0.76 11.19
C GLU A 49 0.78 -1.23 10.09
N LEU A 50 -0.19 -2.06 10.46
CA LEU A 50 -1.26 -2.48 9.55
C LEU A 50 -2.56 -1.79 9.93
N PRO A 51 -3.47 -1.57 8.97
CA PRO A 51 -4.81 -1.10 9.33
C PRO A 51 -5.47 -2.09 10.30
N PRO A 52 -6.28 -1.62 11.24
CA PRO A 52 -6.95 -2.53 12.15
C PRO A 52 -7.97 -3.42 11.41
N TYR A 53 -8.06 -4.68 11.83
CA TYR A 53 -9.00 -5.63 11.23
C TYR A 53 -10.45 -5.21 11.45
N GLU A 54 -10.73 -4.41 12.47
CA GLU A 54 -12.06 -3.87 12.75
C GLU A 54 -12.51 -2.85 11.70
N LYS A 55 -11.59 -2.37 10.87
CA LYS A 55 -11.87 -1.42 9.80
C LYS A 55 -11.42 -1.98 8.44
N PRO A 56 -12.03 -3.08 7.99
CA PRO A 56 -11.53 -3.81 6.81
C PRO A 56 -11.62 -3.02 5.51
N LYS A 57 -12.47 -2.00 5.46
CA LYS A 57 -12.65 -1.18 4.26
C LYS A 57 -11.72 0.03 4.20
N MET A 58 -10.87 0.22 5.20
CA MET A 58 -9.84 1.26 5.18
C MET A 58 -8.51 0.70 4.71
N ALA A 59 -7.77 1.52 3.98
CA ALA A 59 -6.35 1.27 3.71
C ALA A 59 -5.53 2.27 4.51
N GLY A 60 -4.22 2.09 4.52
CA GLY A 60 -3.34 2.99 5.24
C GLY A 60 -2.15 3.43 4.40
N TRP A 61 -1.73 4.66 4.62
CA TRP A 61 -0.54 5.22 4.00
C TRP A 61 0.61 5.20 5.00
N TYR A 62 1.74 4.62 4.59
CA TYR A 62 2.92 4.61 5.45
C TYR A 62 3.51 6.01 5.52
N THR A 63 3.56 6.60 6.72
CA THR A 63 4.00 7.98 6.92
C THR A 63 5.49 8.20 6.65
N GLY A 64 6.29 7.13 6.67
CA GLY A 64 7.70 7.18 6.27
C GLY A 64 7.91 7.18 4.77
N SER A 65 6.84 7.06 3.97
CA SER A 65 6.90 7.13 2.52
C SER A 65 6.46 8.50 2.02
N ALA A 66 6.66 8.75 0.73
CA ALA A 66 6.26 10.02 0.13
C ALA A 66 4.75 10.17 0.12
N VAL A 67 4.28 11.40 0.23
CA VAL A 67 2.88 11.72 -0.05
C VAL A 67 2.64 11.50 -1.55
N PRO A 68 1.57 10.79 -1.93
CA PRO A 68 1.28 10.57 -3.35
C PRO A 68 1.26 11.89 -4.13
N GLY A 69 1.95 11.92 -5.25
CA GLY A 69 2.14 13.11 -6.06
C GLY A 69 3.49 13.80 -5.83
N GLU A 70 4.18 13.49 -4.72
CA GLU A 70 5.52 13.98 -4.46
C GLU A 70 6.55 12.96 -4.95
N LYS A 71 7.79 13.41 -5.12
CA LYS A 71 8.89 12.53 -5.52
C LYS A 71 9.17 11.51 -4.41
N GLY A 72 9.49 10.29 -4.81
CA GLY A 72 9.83 9.21 -3.90
C GLY A 72 8.84 8.06 -3.96
N ALA A 73 9.01 7.12 -3.07
CA ALA A 73 8.13 5.95 -2.97
C ALA A 73 6.94 6.29 -2.07
N SER A 74 5.74 6.11 -2.59
CA SER A 74 4.49 6.25 -1.81
C SER A 74 3.93 4.85 -1.58
N VAL A 75 3.69 4.46 -0.33
CA VAL A 75 3.27 3.10 0.01
C VAL A 75 1.91 3.13 0.71
N ILE A 76 0.96 2.40 0.13
CA ILE A 76 -0.38 2.24 0.68
C ILE A 76 -0.64 0.75 0.89
N ILE A 77 -1.12 0.40 2.07
CA ILE A 77 -1.26 -0.97 2.53
C ILE A 77 -2.72 -1.22 2.92
N GLY A 78 -3.24 -2.37 2.53
CA GLY A 78 -4.57 -2.77 2.92
C GLY A 78 -4.67 -4.27 3.07
N HIS A 79 -5.62 -4.72 3.89
CA HIS A 79 -5.88 -6.15 4.07
C HIS A 79 -6.57 -6.73 2.85
N VAL A 80 -6.32 -8.02 2.61
CA VAL A 80 -7.01 -8.76 1.55
C VAL A 80 -8.36 -9.25 2.05
N ASP A 81 -8.43 -9.74 3.28
CA ASP A 81 -9.68 -10.18 3.90
C ASP A 81 -9.55 -10.21 5.42
N THR A 82 -10.68 -10.50 6.05
CA THR A 82 -10.76 -10.82 7.48
C THR A 82 -11.24 -12.27 7.60
N LYS A 83 -11.48 -12.75 8.81
CA LYS A 83 -12.00 -14.10 9.01
C LYS A 83 -13.39 -14.29 8.41
N THR A 84 -14.14 -13.22 8.22
CA THR A 84 -15.56 -13.29 7.84
C THR A 84 -15.89 -12.62 6.52
N ALA A 85 -15.00 -11.79 5.95
CA ALA A 85 -15.37 -10.98 4.79
C ALA A 85 -14.12 -10.50 4.03
N PRO A 86 -14.30 -10.16 2.73
CA PRO A 86 -13.27 -9.46 1.99
C PRO A 86 -12.96 -8.09 2.60
N ALA A 87 -11.70 -7.66 2.48
CA ALA A 87 -11.26 -6.35 2.92
C ALA A 87 -10.99 -5.45 1.71
N VAL A 88 -10.44 -4.26 1.95
CA VAL A 88 -10.31 -3.20 0.94
C VAL A 88 -9.54 -3.64 -0.30
N PHE A 89 -8.49 -4.44 -0.15
CA PHE A 89 -7.65 -4.89 -1.26
C PHE A 89 -7.88 -6.34 -1.68
N TYR A 90 -9.07 -6.85 -1.44
CA TYR A 90 -9.43 -8.22 -1.80
C TYR A 90 -9.21 -8.49 -3.29
N LYS A 91 -9.53 -7.52 -4.15
CA LYS A 91 -9.42 -7.65 -5.61
C LYS A 91 -8.14 -7.05 -6.19
N LEU A 92 -7.19 -6.67 -5.33
CA LEU A 92 -5.99 -5.96 -5.81
C LEU A 92 -5.24 -6.73 -6.89
N ARG A 93 -5.15 -8.05 -6.74
CA ARG A 93 -4.48 -8.91 -7.72
C ARG A 93 -5.14 -8.94 -9.10
N GLN A 94 -6.37 -8.45 -9.22
CA GLN A 94 -7.08 -8.39 -10.49
C GLN A 94 -6.74 -7.15 -11.31
N LEU A 95 -5.99 -6.21 -10.76
CA LEU A 95 -5.57 -5.03 -11.49
C LEU A 95 -4.67 -5.40 -12.66
N ARG A 96 -4.75 -4.60 -13.73
CA ARG A 96 -3.98 -4.81 -14.94
C ARG A 96 -3.25 -3.53 -15.32
N LYS A 97 -2.16 -3.70 -16.08
CA LYS A 97 -1.40 -2.57 -16.60
C LYS A 97 -2.33 -1.58 -17.31
N GLY A 98 -2.13 -0.31 -17.03
CA GLY A 98 -2.90 0.79 -17.62
C GLY A 98 -4.14 1.20 -16.85
N GLU A 99 -4.57 0.43 -15.86
CA GLU A 99 -5.73 0.79 -15.06
C GLU A 99 -5.42 1.93 -14.10
N THR A 100 -6.43 2.69 -13.74
CA THR A 100 -6.27 3.95 -13.03
C THR A 100 -6.39 3.77 -11.52
N VAL A 101 -5.50 4.45 -10.79
CA VAL A 101 -5.57 4.62 -9.33
C VAL A 101 -5.55 6.11 -9.07
N LYS A 102 -6.50 6.61 -8.27
CA LYS A 102 -6.54 8.02 -7.88
C LYS A 102 -6.40 8.13 -6.37
N VAL A 103 -5.64 9.12 -5.94
CA VAL A 103 -5.47 9.42 -4.52
C VAL A 103 -5.84 10.88 -4.30
N GLU A 104 -6.80 11.11 -3.42
CA GLU A 104 -7.17 12.45 -2.99
C GLU A 104 -6.34 12.82 -1.77
N ARG A 105 -5.79 14.04 -1.77
CA ARG A 105 -4.94 14.56 -0.71
C ARG A 105 -5.71 15.56 0.16
N SER A 106 -5.19 15.82 1.35
CA SER A 106 -5.80 16.80 2.26
C SER A 106 -5.77 18.24 1.73
N ASP A 107 -4.90 18.54 0.75
CA ASP A 107 -4.86 19.84 0.11
C ASP A 107 -5.85 19.96 -1.06
N GLY A 108 -6.69 18.96 -1.27
CA GLY A 108 -7.70 18.94 -2.33
C GLY A 108 -7.21 18.43 -3.68
N LYS A 109 -5.91 18.18 -3.84
CA LYS A 109 -5.40 17.64 -5.09
C LYS A 109 -5.78 16.16 -5.22
N VAL A 110 -6.12 15.77 -6.45
CA VAL A 110 -6.35 14.37 -6.81
C VAL A 110 -5.22 13.97 -7.74
N VAL A 111 -4.42 13.01 -7.32
CA VAL A 111 -3.27 12.53 -8.10
C VAL A 111 -3.67 11.24 -8.79
N GLU A 112 -3.45 11.19 -10.09
CA GLU A 112 -3.80 10.02 -10.90
C GLU A 112 -2.55 9.23 -11.24
N PHE A 113 -2.65 7.90 -11.10
CA PHE A 113 -1.60 6.95 -11.43
C PHE A 113 -2.14 5.92 -12.40
N LYS A 114 -1.24 5.34 -13.19
CA LYS A 114 -1.55 4.17 -14.01
C LYS A 114 -0.74 2.98 -13.52
N VAL A 115 -1.37 1.83 -13.46
CA VAL A 115 -0.72 0.59 -13.07
C VAL A 115 0.33 0.22 -14.11
N ASP A 116 1.57 -0.03 -13.66
CA ASP A 116 2.68 -0.48 -14.51
C ASP A 116 2.77 -2.00 -14.50
N SER A 117 2.73 -2.60 -13.32
CA SER A 117 2.88 -4.04 -13.15
C SER A 117 2.33 -4.50 -11.81
N ILE A 118 2.12 -5.81 -11.71
CA ILE A 118 1.67 -6.47 -10.49
C ILE A 118 2.59 -7.65 -10.25
N GLU A 119 2.96 -7.83 -9.00
CA GLU A 119 3.88 -8.88 -8.59
C GLU A 119 3.30 -9.61 -7.38
N GLN A 120 3.39 -10.93 -7.40
CA GLN A 120 3.08 -11.75 -6.23
C GLN A 120 4.35 -12.47 -5.83
N VAL A 121 4.79 -12.27 -4.60
CA VAL A 121 6.05 -12.81 -4.09
C VAL A 121 5.82 -13.45 -2.75
N HIS A 122 6.64 -14.45 -2.41
CA HIS A 122 6.63 -15.01 -1.06
C HIS A 122 7.06 -13.91 -0.09
N LYS A 123 6.45 -13.87 1.08
CA LYS A 123 6.73 -12.81 2.07
C LYS A 123 8.19 -12.75 2.49
N ASP A 124 8.90 -13.89 2.46
CA ASP A 124 10.32 -13.92 2.79
C ASP A 124 11.20 -13.31 1.69
N SER A 125 10.64 -13.12 0.51
CA SER A 125 11.31 -12.49 -0.65
C SER A 125 10.73 -11.14 -0.98
N PHE A 126 10.13 -10.47 0.01
CA PHE A 126 9.52 -9.16 -0.20
C PHE A 126 10.57 -8.17 -0.71
N PRO A 127 10.31 -7.49 -1.85
CA PRO A 127 11.29 -6.60 -2.46
C PRO A 127 11.27 -5.22 -1.80
N ALA A 128 11.79 -5.14 -0.57
CA ALA A 128 11.72 -3.93 0.25
C ALA A 128 12.34 -2.71 -0.44
N GLN A 129 13.48 -2.90 -1.13
CA GLN A 129 14.14 -1.81 -1.84
C GLN A 129 13.22 -1.22 -2.90
N ARG A 130 12.59 -2.07 -3.70
CA ARG A 130 11.71 -1.62 -4.76
C ARG A 130 10.46 -0.94 -4.20
N VAL A 131 9.91 -1.48 -3.12
CA VAL A 131 8.65 -0.96 -2.55
C VAL A 131 8.88 0.33 -1.79
N TYR A 132 9.91 0.37 -0.94
CA TYR A 132 10.08 1.49 -0.01
C TYR A 132 11.04 2.57 -0.48
N VAL A 133 11.84 2.33 -1.51
CA VAL A 133 12.87 3.27 -1.93
C VAL A 133 12.67 3.78 -3.36
N GLU A 134 12.30 2.92 -4.31
CA GLU A 134 12.14 3.34 -5.70
C GLU A 134 10.89 4.20 -5.87
N ASP A 135 10.99 5.20 -6.74
CA ASP A 135 9.89 6.14 -6.98
C ASP A 135 8.61 5.44 -7.44
N GLY A 136 7.47 6.06 -7.16
CA GLY A 136 6.17 5.63 -7.62
C GLY A 136 5.26 5.18 -6.49
N LEU A 137 4.03 4.89 -6.87
CA LEU A 137 3.00 4.41 -5.94
C LEU A 137 3.06 2.89 -5.86
N LYS A 138 3.03 2.36 -4.64
CA LYS A 138 2.96 0.93 -4.40
C LYS A 138 1.76 0.63 -3.52
N LEU A 139 0.95 -0.33 -3.97
CA LEU A 139 -0.18 -0.83 -3.21
C LEU A 139 0.15 -2.25 -2.77
N VAL A 140 0.04 -2.54 -1.49
CA VAL A 140 0.50 -3.81 -0.92
C VAL A 140 -0.61 -4.49 -0.15
N THR A 141 -0.79 -5.78 -0.40
CA THR A 141 -1.69 -6.64 0.38
C THR A 141 -1.10 -8.04 0.49
N CYS A 142 -1.81 -8.93 1.15
CA CYS A 142 -1.44 -10.34 1.25
C CYS A 142 -2.09 -11.15 0.15
N GLY A 143 -1.59 -12.35 -0.08
CA GLY A 143 -2.17 -13.25 -1.07
C GLY A 143 -1.54 -14.62 -1.04
N GLY A 144 -1.85 -15.41 -2.07
CA GLY A 144 -1.35 -16.76 -2.20
C GLY A 144 -1.99 -17.72 -1.22
N LYS A 145 -1.25 -18.77 -0.87
CA LYS A 145 -1.74 -19.80 0.02
C LYS A 145 -1.83 -19.31 1.46
N PHE A 146 -2.91 -19.68 2.15
CA PHE A 146 -3.08 -19.35 3.57
C PHE A 146 -2.48 -20.47 4.43
N ASP A 147 -1.61 -20.08 5.36
CA ASP A 147 -1.02 -21.00 6.33
C ASP A 147 -1.89 -21.04 7.58
N TYR A 148 -2.70 -22.06 7.70
CA TYR A 148 -3.63 -22.19 8.83
C TYR A 148 -2.92 -22.39 10.18
N ALA A 149 -1.73 -22.96 10.17
CA ALA A 149 -0.97 -23.16 11.40
C ALA A 149 -0.48 -21.84 11.98
N LYS A 150 -0.10 -20.91 11.13
CA LYS A 150 0.38 -19.58 11.52
C LYS A 150 -0.70 -18.51 11.48
N GLY A 151 -1.84 -18.80 10.85
CA GLY A 151 -2.91 -17.82 10.70
C GLY A 151 -2.56 -16.68 9.77
N GLU A 152 -1.78 -16.92 8.73
CA GLU A 152 -1.33 -15.86 7.83
C GLU A 152 -1.17 -16.36 6.40
N TYR A 153 -1.21 -15.43 5.45
CA TYR A 153 -0.90 -15.69 4.05
C TYR A 153 0.60 -15.81 3.84
N LEU A 154 1.01 -16.64 2.88
CA LEU A 154 2.42 -16.87 2.58
C LEU A 154 3.01 -15.81 1.65
N ASP A 155 2.18 -15.11 0.89
CA ASP A 155 2.64 -14.18 -0.14
C ASP A 155 2.15 -12.76 0.10
N ASN A 156 2.82 -11.82 -0.56
CA ASN A 156 2.33 -10.46 -0.73
C ASN A 156 2.01 -10.22 -2.20
N VAL A 157 1.01 -9.41 -2.44
CA VAL A 157 0.66 -8.88 -3.76
C VAL A 157 1.01 -7.41 -3.77
N ILE A 158 1.79 -6.98 -4.76
CA ILE A 158 2.28 -5.62 -4.86
C ILE A 158 1.92 -5.06 -6.23
N VAL A 159 1.26 -3.93 -6.23
CA VAL A 159 0.96 -3.18 -7.46
C VAL A 159 1.89 -1.99 -7.54
N TYR A 160 2.54 -1.85 -8.67
CA TYR A 160 3.42 -0.72 -8.97
C TYR A 160 2.71 0.19 -9.95
N ALA A 161 2.66 1.48 -9.63
CA ALA A 161 1.98 2.46 -10.48
C ALA A 161 2.80 3.74 -10.58
N SER A 162 2.69 4.41 -11.71
CA SER A 162 3.39 5.66 -11.99
C SER A 162 2.39 6.78 -12.19
N GLN A 163 2.78 7.99 -11.80
CA GLN A 163 1.95 9.17 -11.97
C GLN A 163 1.79 9.49 -13.47
N VAL A 164 0.57 9.83 -13.82
CA VAL A 164 0.23 10.24 -15.18
C VAL A 164 0.79 11.61 -15.52
#